data_36b4fa742c99a5c9326f005b16b0595e
#
_entry.id   36b4fa742c99a5c9326f005b16b0595e
#
_cell.length_a   1.000
_cell.length_b   1.000
_cell.length_c   1.000
_cell.angle_alpha   90.00
_cell.angle_beta   90.00
_cell.angle_gamma   90.00
#
_symmetry.space_group_name_H-M   'P 1'
#
loop_
_entity.id
_entity.type
_entity.pdbx_description
1 polymer ?
#
loop_
_entity_poly.entity_id
_entity_poly.type
_entity_poly.pdbx_seq_one_letter_code
_entity_poly.pdbx_strand_id
1 'polypeptide(L)'
;MVIIFESLYLIEIFDQVVKGISEITHVPEFIDINGPYARLLSKNRIKSITIYEFDDSNFSEAYEYILDRLQACSELSGYSIKTKVCYNEKKLIALSE
;
A
#
# COMPACT_ATOMS: atom_id res chain seq x y z
N MET A 1 -14.19 2.39 0.93
CA MET A 1 -13.08 2.12 1.88
C MET A 1 -11.76 2.40 1.19
N VAL A 2 -10.84 2.94 1.93
CA VAL A 2 -9.50 3.27 1.45
C VAL A 2 -8.48 2.61 2.37
N ILE A 3 -7.50 1.94 1.80
CA ILE A 3 -6.33 1.47 2.54
C ILE A 3 -5.11 2.23 2.05
N ILE A 4 -4.43 2.88 2.98
CA ILE A 4 -3.19 3.59 2.71
C ILE A 4 -2.05 2.68 3.11
N PHE A 5 -1.18 2.40 2.15
CA PHE A 5 0.00 1.53 2.32
C PHE A 5 1.23 2.42 2.30
N GLU A 6 1.91 2.53 3.44
CA GLU A 6 3.14 3.29 3.55
C GLU A 6 4.32 2.33 3.70
N SER A 7 5.38 2.54 2.94
CA SER A 7 6.62 1.80 3.10
C SER A 7 7.78 2.75 3.31
N LEU A 8 8.75 2.31 4.09
CA LEU A 8 9.97 3.04 4.39
C LEU A 8 11.15 2.11 4.18
N TYR A 9 12.11 2.51 3.37
CA TYR A 9 13.25 1.63 3.07
C TYR A 9 14.46 2.44 2.64
N LEU A 10 15.63 1.77 2.67
CA LEU A 10 16.88 2.37 2.23
C LEU A 10 16.94 2.43 0.70
N ILE A 11 17.50 3.51 0.18
CA ILE A 11 17.62 3.70 -1.27
C ILE A 11 18.41 2.57 -1.94
N GLU A 12 19.34 1.97 -1.22
CA GLU A 12 20.16 0.88 -1.76
C GLU A 12 19.38 -0.39 -2.11
N ILE A 13 18.18 -0.58 -1.53
CA ILE A 13 17.32 -1.71 -1.86
C ILE A 13 16.19 -1.34 -2.83
N PHE A 14 16.22 -0.14 -3.41
CA PHE A 14 15.16 0.34 -4.29
C PHE A 14 14.86 -0.63 -5.44
N ASP A 15 15.90 -1.13 -6.11
CA ASP A 15 15.71 -2.05 -7.23
C ASP A 15 15.04 -3.36 -6.80
N GLN A 16 15.38 -3.85 -5.60
CA GLN A 16 14.77 -5.07 -5.05
C GLN A 16 13.30 -4.85 -4.71
N VAL A 17 12.96 -3.67 -4.19
CA VAL A 17 11.57 -3.31 -3.89
C VAL A 17 10.75 -3.23 -5.17
N VAL A 18 11.26 -2.55 -6.20
CA VAL A 18 10.59 -2.44 -7.49
C VAL A 18 10.37 -3.82 -8.11
N LYS A 19 11.38 -4.68 -8.05
CA LYS A 19 11.28 -6.04 -8.56
C LYS A 19 10.21 -6.84 -7.84
N GLY A 20 10.19 -6.79 -6.49
CA GLY A 20 9.21 -7.51 -5.70
C GLY A 20 7.78 -7.06 -6.01
N ILE A 21 7.56 -5.76 -6.16
CA ILE A 21 6.24 -5.22 -6.48
C ILE A 21 5.83 -5.59 -7.90
N SER A 22 6.75 -5.57 -8.86
CA SER A 22 6.45 -5.89 -10.26
C SER A 22 6.07 -7.35 -10.47
N GLU A 23 6.42 -8.23 -9.56
CA GLU A 23 6.03 -9.63 -9.60
C GLU A 23 4.56 -9.85 -9.22
N ILE A 24 3.90 -8.85 -8.65
CA ILE A 24 2.47 -8.88 -8.36
C ILE A 24 1.75 -8.57 -9.68
N THR A 25 1.27 -9.61 -10.36
CA THR A 25 0.90 -9.51 -11.77
C THR A 25 -0.55 -9.17 -12.05
N HIS A 26 -1.45 -9.30 -11.06
CA HIS A 26 -2.87 -9.12 -11.31
C HIS A 26 -3.49 -8.11 -10.35
N VAL A 27 -3.94 -6.99 -10.91
CA VAL A 27 -4.70 -5.98 -10.16
C VAL A 27 -6.18 -6.25 -10.36
N PRO A 28 -6.94 -6.55 -9.30
CA PRO A 28 -8.39 -6.72 -9.43
C PRO A 28 -9.06 -5.46 -9.98
N GLU A 29 -10.05 -5.65 -10.84
CA GLU A 29 -10.72 -4.52 -11.50
C GLU A 29 -11.48 -3.61 -10.53
N PHE A 30 -11.90 -4.15 -9.38
CA PHE A 30 -12.65 -3.39 -8.39
C PHE A 30 -11.77 -2.53 -7.48
N ILE A 31 -10.45 -2.55 -7.64
CA ILE A 31 -9.52 -1.74 -6.85
C ILE A 31 -8.97 -0.60 -7.72
N ASP A 32 -9.16 0.63 -7.25
CA ASP A 32 -8.48 1.80 -7.81
C ASP A 32 -7.20 2.03 -7.04
N ILE A 33 -6.08 2.04 -7.76
CA ILE A 33 -4.76 2.21 -7.18
C ILE A 33 -4.21 3.58 -7.55
N ASN A 34 -3.85 4.37 -6.54
CA ASN A 34 -3.18 5.65 -6.72
C ASN A 34 -1.79 5.57 -6.12
N GLY A 35 -0.79 5.83 -6.93
CA GLY A 35 0.62 5.68 -6.56
C GLY A 35 1.22 4.43 -7.18
N PRO A 36 2.38 4.01 -6.68
CA PRO A 36 3.08 4.55 -5.51
C PRO A 36 3.64 5.96 -5.74
N TYR A 37 3.51 6.78 -4.72
CA TYR A 37 4.15 8.10 -4.67
C TYR A 37 5.33 7.98 -3.72
N ALA A 38 6.52 8.33 -4.20
CA ALA A 38 7.74 8.16 -3.40
C ALA A 38 8.48 9.49 -3.25
N ARG A 39 9.10 9.68 -2.09
CA ARG A 39 9.96 10.81 -1.83
C ARG A 39 11.17 10.41 -0.99
N LEU A 40 12.23 11.19 -1.10
CA LEU A 40 13.39 11.02 -0.24
C LEU A 40 13.12 11.71 1.11
N LEU A 41 13.27 10.96 2.20
CA LEU A 41 13.23 11.54 3.55
C LEU A 41 14.60 12.08 3.97
N SER A 42 15.65 11.45 3.47
CA SER A 42 17.04 11.81 3.73
C SER A 42 17.87 11.31 2.55
N LYS A 43 19.21 11.43 2.65
CA LYS A 43 20.10 11.00 1.57
C LYS A 43 19.93 9.54 1.18
N ASN A 44 19.52 8.70 2.11
CA ASN A 44 19.48 7.25 1.90
C ASN A 44 18.15 6.58 2.21
N ARG A 45 17.10 7.34 2.50
CA ARG A 45 15.80 6.78 2.85
C ARG A 45 14.70 7.24 1.92
N ILE A 46 13.87 6.29 1.52
CA ILE A 46 12.70 6.53 0.68
C ILE A 46 11.44 6.22 1.47
N LYS A 47 10.45 7.10 1.37
CA LYS A 47 9.09 6.83 1.84
C LYS A 47 8.19 6.73 0.61
N SER A 48 7.44 5.64 0.53
CA SER A 48 6.49 5.40 -0.56
C SER A 48 5.08 5.25 -0.01
N ILE A 49 4.11 5.84 -0.71
CA ILE A 49 2.70 5.78 -0.30
C ILE A 49 1.89 5.29 -1.49
N THR A 50 1.06 4.28 -1.25
CA THR A 50 0.09 3.80 -2.23
C THR A 50 -1.30 3.83 -1.60
N ILE A 51 -2.29 4.31 -2.34
CA ILE A 51 -3.66 4.41 -1.89
C ILE A 51 -4.50 3.43 -2.69
N TYR A 52 -5.15 2.51 -2.00
CA TYR A 52 -6.08 1.53 -2.58
C TYR A 52 -7.50 1.92 -2.21
N GLU A 53 -8.33 2.15 -3.21
CA GLU A 53 -9.73 2.50 -3.00
C GLU A 53 -10.63 1.43 -3.62
N PHE A 54 -11.65 1.00 -2.88
CA PHE A 54 -12.56 -0.06 -3.31
C PHE A 54 -13.86 0.02 -2.51
N ASP A 55 -14.89 -0.67 -3.00
CA ASP A 55 -16.16 -0.79 -2.28
C ASP A 55 -15.97 -1.67 -1.05
N ASP A 56 -16.63 -1.33 0.05
CA ASP A 56 -16.53 -2.06 1.31
C ASP A 56 -16.90 -3.54 1.17
N SER A 57 -17.81 -3.87 0.27
CA SER A 57 -18.20 -5.25 0.00
C SER A 57 -17.05 -6.11 -0.55
N ASN A 58 -16.02 -5.47 -1.09
CA ASN A 58 -14.86 -6.14 -1.67
C ASN A 58 -13.66 -6.17 -0.71
N PHE A 59 -13.88 -5.87 0.57
CA PHE A 59 -12.78 -5.74 1.53
C PHE A 59 -11.89 -6.99 1.60
N SER A 60 -12.48 -8.16 1.71
CA SER A 60 -11.69 -9.40 1.86
C SER A 60 -10.76 -9.64 0.67
N GLU A 61 -11.28 -9.45 -0.54
CA GLU A 61 -10.52 -9.67 -1.76
C GLU A 61 -9.45 -8.59 -1.96
N ALA A 62 -9.79 -7.34 -1.64
CA ALA A 62 -8.83 -6.23 -1.70
C ALA A 62 -7.72 -6.41 -0.68
N TYR A 63 -8.06 -6.82 0.54
CA TYR A 63 -7.08 -7.06 1.59
C TYR A 63 -6.12 -8.18 1.22
N GLU A 64 -6.63 -9.25 0.61
CA GLU A 64 -5.79 -10.36 0.13
C GLU A 64 -4.77 -9.88 -0.91
N TYR A 65 -5.20 -9.04 -1.85
CA TYR A 65 -4.30 -8.44 -2.83
C TYR A 65 -3.22 -7.60 -2.16
N ILE A 66 -3.60 -6.80 -1.17
CA ILE A 66 -2.67 -5.94 -0.43
C ILE A 66 -1.68 -6.77 0.40
N LEU A 67 -2.14 -7.89 0.96
CA LEU A 67 -1.26 -8.82 1.68
C LEU A 67 -0.18 -9.40 0.78
N ASP A 68 -0.51 -9.72 -0.47
CA ASP A 68 0.47 -10.21 -1.43
C ASP A 68 1.58 -9.17 -1.65
N ARG A 69 1.21 -7.90 -1.75
CA ARG A 69 2.17 -6.82 -1.86
C ARG A 69 3.03 -6.69 -0.60
N LEU A 70 2.40 -6.83 0.55
CA LEU A 70 3.08 -6.76 1.83
C LEU A 70 4.13 -7.86 1.95
N GLN A 71 3.81 -9.07 1.49
CA GLN A 71 4.72 -10.22 1.54
C GLN A 71 5.86 -10.11 0.51
N ALA A 72 5.63 -9.42 -0.59
CA ALA A 72 6.61 -9.34 -1.68
C ALA A 72 7.96 -8.78 -1.24
N CYS A 73 7.97 -7.87 -0.26
CA CYS A 73 9.19 -7.23 0.21
C CYS A 73 9.46 -7.45 1.70
N SER A 74 8.68 -8.31 2.35
CA SER A 74 8.76 -8.51 3.81
C SER A 74 10.11 -9.00 4.32
N GLU A 75 10.86 -9.72 3.49
CA GLU A 75 12.15 -10.27 3.86
C GLU A 75 13.33 -9.34 3.56
N LEU A 76 13.07 -8.21 2.91
CA LEU A 76 14.14 -7.27 2.60
C LEU A 76 14.58 -6.53 3.85
N SER A 77 15.89 -6.58 4.13
CA SER A 77 16.46 -5.86 5.26
C SER A 77 16.30 -4.35 5.07
N GLY A 78 15.84 -3.67 6.12
CA GLY A 78 15.63 -2.23 6.07
C GLY A 78 14.31 -1.79 5.44
N TYR A 79 13.42 -2.72 5.14
CA TYR A 79 12.09 -2.43 4.62
C TYR A 79 11.05 -2.51 5.73
N SER A 80 10.28 -1.46 5.92
CA SER A 80 9.21 -1.44 6.89
C SER A 80 7.91 -0.95 6.26
N ILE A 81 6.78 -1.41 6.79
CA ILE A 81 5.46 -1.17 6.23
C ILE A 81 4.52 -0.70 7.34
N LYS A 82 3.62 0.21 6.95
CA LYS A 82 2.53 0.65 7.79
C LYS A 82 1.28 0.76 6.93
N THR A 83 0.19 0.17 7.39
CA THR A 83 -1.10 0.25 6.70
C THR A 83 -2.12 0.97 7.57
N LYS A 84 -3.01 1.73 6.91
CA LYS A 84 -4.10 2.43 7.57
C LYS A 84 -5.38 2.22 6.79
N VAL A 85 -6.45 1.87 7.50
CA VAL A 85 -7.78 1.77 6.91
C VAL A 85 -8.52 3.08 7.15
N CYS A 86 -9.02 3.68 6.07
CA CYS A 86 -9.72 4.95 6.14
C CYS A 86 -11.09 4.85 5.48
N TYR A 87 -12.03 5.63 5.98
CA TYR A 87 -13.36 5.78 5.39
C TYR A 87 -13.51 7.23 4.91
N ASN A 88 -14.39 7.47 3.94
CA ASN A 88 -14.71 8.85 3.57
C ASN A 88 -15.50 9.51 4.70
N GLU A 89 -15.53 10.85 4.69
CA GLU A 89 -16.18 11.61 5.77
C GLU A 89 -17.66 11.27 5.95
N LYS A 90 -18.37 11.05 4.83
CA LYS A 90 -19.80 10.72 4.88
C LYS A 90 -20.02 9.38 5.60
N LYS A 91 -19.16 8.42 5.37
CA LYS A 91 -19.23 7.11 6.03
C LYS A 91 -18.92 7.24 7.52
N LEU A 92 -17.91 8.03 7.88
CA LEU A 92 -17.59 8.27 9.28
C LEU A 92 -18.74 8.92 10.03
N ILE A 93 -19.41 9.88 9.41
CA ILE A 93 -20.58 10.54 10.00
C ILE A 93 -21.69 9.50 10.25
N ALA A 94 -21.96 8.64 9.27
CA ALA A 94 -22.97 7.59 9.42
C ALA A 94 -22.64 6.61 10.54
N LEU A 95 -21.36 6.24 10.70
CA LEU A 95 -20.92 5.33 11.75
C LEU A 95 -20.98 5.95 13.14
N SER A 96 -20.88 7.28 13.25
CA SER A 96 -20.89 7.99 14.53
C SER A 96 -22.30 8.34 15.02
N GLU A 97 -23.30 8.22 14.16
CA GLU A 97 -24.71 8.40 14.53
C GLU A 97 -25.27 7.18 15.23
#